data_b67404d12803f04b52bbdcb298a144ee
#
_entry.id   b67404d12803f04b52bbdcb298a144ee
#
_cell.length_a   1.000
_cell.length_b   1.000
_cell.length_c   1.000
_cell.angle_alpha   90.00
_cell.angle_beta   90.00
_cell.angle_gamma   90.00
#
_symmetry.space_group_name_H-M   'P 1'
#
loop_
_entity.id
_entity.type
_entity.pdbx_description
1 polymer ?
#
loop_
_entity_poly.entity_id
_entity_poly.type
_entity_poly.pdbx_seq_one_letter_code
_entity_poly.pdbx_strand_id
1 'polypeptide(L)'
;MLSTVHTIAINGLDASRVLIEINVTPFSQPRDALYVMVGLPDSAVKESKTRVRSAMENSGYNARGAADVAVNFAPADVKKEGSGYDLPLAVGLLHAFGQAKFPPDVLNRYMFLGELGLDGDLRPVRGVLPAAILARKLGYEALIVPAENAREAAVVNQLKVYGASKLRDVMQHLDGTQELQPTEVDTRAEFYASQTDFPYDFSEVKGQPSVKRAFEVAAACGHNLLLVGSPGCGKSMMAKRLPSILPPLTLAESLETTQIHSIAGKLDRGATLISTRPFRSPHHTISDVALIGGGASMQPGEISLAHNGILFLDEFPHYTKNALETMRQPLEDRVITISRARYNVTLPCSFMLVAAMNPCPCGYYNDPSHECTCTPAQVQRYLSRISGPLLDRIDLQVEVVPVPVKELTNAPEGEPSANIRARVMAARERQRERFANSPGVHCNAQMSARQLQELVVLDEAAQDALSLALDRLGLSARAYERVLKVARTIADLEGSDKVQRQHIAEAVSYRNLDRSSWGT
;
A
#
# COMPACT_ATOMS: atom_id res chain seq x y z
N MET A 1 -8.61 -9.47 -42.96
CA MET A 1 -9.34 -8.32 -42.42
C MET A 1 -8.53 -7.76 -41.23
N LEU A 2 -8.44 -6.44 -41.12
CA LEU A 2 -7.77 -5.78 -39.99
C LEU A 2 -8.78 -5.49 -38.88
N SER A 3 -8.41 -5.79 -37.64
CA SER A 3 -9.18 -5.47 -36.43
C SER A 3 -8.27 -4.78 -35.43
N THR A 4 -8.77 -3.75 -34.73
CA THR A 4 -8.05 -3.04 -33.69
C THR A 4 -8.87 -3.10 -32.40
N VAL A 5 -8.24 -3.54 -31.32
CA VAL A 5 -8.85 -3.64 -29.99
C VAL A 5 -8.02 -2.87 -28.98
N HIS A 6 -8.69 -2.27 -28.02
CA HIS A 6 -8.07 -1.40 -27.01
C HIS A 6 -7.95 -2.12 -25.67
N THR A 7 -6.75 -2.08 -25.11
CA THR A 7 -6.42 -2.62 -23.77
C THR A 7 -5.39 -1.73 -23.09
N ILE A 8 -4.80 -2.20 -22.00
CA ILE A 8 -3.80 -1.47 -21.23
C ILE A 8 -2.54 -2.30 -20.99
N ALA A 9 -1.44 -1.60 -20.69
CA ALA A 9 -0.27 -2.13 -20.01
C ALA A 9 -0.08 -1.37 -18.69
N ILE A 10 0.27 -2.08 -17.62
CA ILE A 10 0.56 -1.51 -16.31
C ILE A 10 2.07 -1.31 -16.20
N ASN A 11 2.48 -0.11 -15.76
CA ASN A 11 3.87 0.21 -15.45
C ASN A 11 3.92 0.99 -14.11
N GLY A 12 4.27 0.30 -13.04
CA GLY A 12 4.12 0.86 -11.70
C GLY A 12 2.66 1.14 -11.36
N LEU A 13 2.33 2.36 -10.94
CA LEU A 13 0.95 2.80 -10.71
C LEU A 13 0.25 3.28 -11.98
N ASP A 14 1.01 3.58 -13.02
CA ASP A 14 0.48 4.13 -14.25
C ASP A 14 -0.01 3.00 -15.17
N ALA A 15 -1.11 3.29 -15.86
CA ALA A 15 -1.58 2.49 -16.96
C ALA A 15 -1.34 3.23 -18.28
N SER A 16 -0.95 2.51 -19.32
CA SER A 16 -0.76 3.02 -20.67
C SER A 16 -1.68 2.30 -21.63
N ARG A 17 -2.29 3.04 -22.57
CA ARG A 17 -3.12 2.43 -23.61
C ARG A 17 -2.27 1.55 -24.52
N VAL A 18 -2.78 0.35 -24.78
CA VAL A 18 -2.24 -0.59 -25.78
C VAL A 18 -3.28 -0.84 -26.86
N LEU A 19 -2.87 -0.73 -28.11
CA LEU A 19 -3.65 -1.13 -29.26
C LEU A 19 -3.20 -2.51 -29.69
N ILE A 20 -4.14 -3.44 -29.85
CA ILE A 20 -3.90 -4.75 -30.42
C ILE A 20 -4.44 -4.73 -31.84
N GLU A 21 -3.55 -4.66 -32.80
CA GLU A 21 -3.86 -4.69 -34.21
C GLU A 21 -3.72 -6.11 -34.75
N ILE A 22 -4.79 -6.69 -35.24
CA ILE A 22 -4.85 -8.07 -35.69
C ILE A 22 -5.18 -8.10 -37.17
N ASN A 23 -4.26 -8.61 -37.99
CA ASN A 23 -4.48 -8.82 -39.40
C ASN A 23 -4.58 -10.32 -39.71
N VAL A 24 -5.70 -10.70 -40.32
CA VAL A 24 -5.97 -12.09 -40.77
C VAL A 24 -5.97 -12.11 -42.30
N THR A 25 -5.05 -12.88 -42.89
CA THR A 25 -4.89 -13.04 -44.32
C THR A 25 -5.20 -14.49 -44.71
N PRO A 26 -6.37 -14.77 -45.32
CA PRO A 26 -6.71 -16.11 -45.79
C PRO A 26 -5.75 -16.59 -46.86
N PHE A 27 -5.48 -17.89 -46.88
CA PHE A 27 -4.77 -18.56 -47.98
C PHE A 27 -5.54 -19.75 -48.53
N SER A 28 -5.39 -20.02 -49.82
CA SER A 28 -6.14 -21.03 -50.54
C SER A 28 -5.40 -22.36 -50.73
N GLN A 29 -4.07 -22.36 -50.53
CA GLN A 29 -3.26 -23.58 -50.67
C GLN A 29 -2.94 -24.17 -49.30
N PRO A 30 -2.97 -25.49 -49.10
CA PRO A 30 -2.62 -26.15 -47.84
C PRO A 30 -1.17 -25.83 -47.46
N ARG A 31 -0.99 -25.11 -46.37
CA ARG A 31 0.30 -24.87 -45.73
C ARG A 31 0.10 -24.60 -44.23
N ASP A 32 1.17 -24.65 -43.45
CA ASP A 32 1.11 -24.26 -42.06
C ASP A 32 0.79 -22.78 -41.90
N ALA A 33 -0.20 -22.45 -41.08
CA ALA A 33 -0.58 -21.09 -40.78
C ALA A 33 0.50 -20.39 -39.94
N LEU A 34 0.94 -19.24 -40.40
CA LEU A 34 1.83 -18.37 -39.66
C LEU A 34 1.03 -17.62 -38.58
N TYR A 35 1.54 -17.63 -37.37
CA TYR A 35 1.03 -16.83 -36.25
C TYR A 35 2.17 -16.04 -35.61
N VAL A 36 2.21 -14.74 -35.87
CA VAL A 36 3.30 -13.86 -35.45
C VAL A 36 2.77 -12.81 -34.48
N MET A 37 3.47 -12.61 -33.37
CA MET A 37 3.21 -11.53 -32.41
C MET A 37 4.42 -10.60 -32.34
N VAL A 38 4.20 -9.30 -32.47
CA VAL A 38 5.22 -8.25 -32.38
C VAL A 38 4.81 -7.17 -31.38
N GLY A 39 5.74 -6.28 -30.97
CA GLY A 39 5.46 -5.19 -30.03
C GLY A 39 5.80 -5.52 -28.57
N LEU A 40 6.90 -6.25 -28.36
CA LEU A 40 7.43 -6.63 -27.02
C LEU A 40 6.48 -7.42 -26.10
N PRO A 41 5.76 -8.46 -26.62
CA PRO A 41 5.01 -9.35 -25.75
C PRO A 41 5.97 -10.23 -24.90
N ASP A 42 5.68 -10.43 -23.62
CA ASP A 42 6.40 -11.37 -22.76
C ASP A 42 6.04 -12.84 -23.10
N SER A 43 6.59 -13.79 -22.34
CA SER A 43 6.29 -15.22 -22.52
C SER A 43 4.80 -15.54 -22.27
N ALA A 44 4.19 -14.93 -21.25
CA ALA A 44 2.79 -15.16 -20.89
C ALA A 44 1.84 -14.67 -21.99
N VAL A 45 2.14 -13.51 -22.61
CA VAL A 45 1.40 -12.99 -23.76
C VAL A 45 1.59 -13.87 -25.00
N LYS A 46 2.81 -14.43 -25.23
CA LYS A 46 3.04 -15.37 -26.34
C LYS A 46 2.30 -16.69 -26.16
N GLU A 47 2.19 -17.18 -24.94
CA GLU A 47 1.44 -18.39 -24.59
C GLU A 47 -0.07 -18.20 -24.74
N SER A 48 -0.58 -16.97 -24.73
CA SER A 48 -2.00 -16.67 -24.91
C SER A 48 -2.58 -17.22 -26.21
N LYS A 49 -1.74 -17.40 -27.25
CA LYS A 49 -2.15 -18.02 -28.52
C LYS A 49 -2.90 -19.35 -28.30
N THR A 50 -2.38 -20.22 -27.45
CA THR A 50 -2.98 -21.54 -27.18
C THR A 50 -4.24 -21.41 -26.32
N ARG A 51 -4.21 -20.56 -25.28
CA ARG A 51 -5.38 -20.34 -24.41
C ARG A 51 -6.54 -19.74 -25.17
N VAL A 52 -6.29 -18.65 -25.90
CA VAL A 52 -7.29 -17.94 -26.69
C VAL A 52 -7.92 -18.85 -27.74
N ARG A 53 -7.10 -19.62 -28.46
CA ARG A 53 -7.61 -20.58 -29.46
C ARG A 53 -8.55 -21.60 -28.82
N SER A 54 -8.13 -22.25 -27.73
CA SER A 54 -8.97 -23.26 -27.04
C SER A 54 -10.25 -22.62 -26.50
N ALA A 55 -10.15 -21.42 -25.89
CA ALA A 55 -11.30 -20.69 -25.38
C ALA A 55 -12.31 -20.34 -26.48
N MET A 56 -11.85 -19.92 -27.68
CA MET A 56 -12.71 -19.66 -28.83
C MET A 56 -13.41 -20.95 -29.29
N GLU A 57 -12.66 -22.05 -29.48
CA GLU A 57 -13.22 -23.34 -29.91
C GLU A 57 -14.27 -23.88 -28.92
N ASN A 58 -13.97 -23.84 -27.61
CA ASN A 58 -14.88 -24.30 -26.55
C ASN A 58 -16.08 -23.34 -26.33
N SER A 59 -15.97 -22.09 -26.75
CA SER A 59 -17.09 -21.12 -26.77
C SER A 59 -17.98 -21.26 -28.03
N GLY A 60 -17.67 -22.21 -28.94
CA GLY A 60 -18.47 -22.49 -30.15
C GLY A 60 -18.05 -21.68 -31.38
N TYR A 61 -16.88 -21.05 -31.37
CA TYR A 61 -16.34 -20.30 -32.51
C TYR A 61 -15.30 -21.15 -33.26
N ASN A 62 -15.17 -20.90 -34.55
CA ASN A 62 -14.21 -21.62 -35.38
C ASN A 62 -12.83 -20.90 -35.36
N ALA A 63 -11.87 -21.45 -34.61
CA ALA A 63 -10.50 -20.93 -34.54
C ALA A 63 -9.55 -21.52 -35.60
N ARG A 64 -10.04 -22.40 -36.49
CA ARG A 64 -9.25 -23.18 -37.47
C ARG A 64 -9.41 -22.62 -38.92
N GLY A 65 -9.29 -21.32 -39.10
CA GLY A 65 -9.24 -20.77 -40.45
C GLY A 65 -7.90 -21.05 -41.15
N ALA A 66 -7.92 -21.38 -42.46
CA ALA A 66 -6.72 -21.38 -43.31
C ALA A 66 -6.27 -19.94 -43.56
N ALA A 67 -5.61 -19.33 -42.56
CA ALA A 67 -5.20 -17.93 -42.58
C ALA A 67 -3.92 -17.69 -41.77
N ASP A 68 -3.11 -16.79 -42.26
CA ASP A 68 -2.00 -16.21 -41.48
C ASP A 68 -2.54 -15.13 -40.54
N VAL A 69 -2.02 -15.11 -39.35
CA VAL A 69 -2.39 -14.15 -38.30
C VAL A 69 -1.15 -13.37 -37.88
N ALA A 70 -1.22 -12.05 -38.04
CA ALA A 70 -0.24 -11.11 -37.51
C ALA A 70 -0.88 -10.27 -36.40
N VAL A 71 -0.30 -10.26 -35.24
CA VAL A 71 -0.73 -9.47 -34.06
C VAL A 71 0.35 -8.47 -33.71
N ASN A 72 0.01 -7.19 -33.72
CA ASN A 72 0.90 -6.12 -33.29
C ASN A 72 0.37 -5.44 -32.03
N PHE A 73 1.21 -5.33 -31.00
CA PHE A 73 0.91 -4.62 -29.76
C PHE A 73 1.57 -3.23 -29.79
N ALA A 74 0.82 -2.20 -30.08
CA ALA A 74 1.32 -0.82 -30.12
C ALA A 74 1.02 -0.06 -28.80
N PRO A 75 1.93 0.80 -28.33
CA PRO A 75 3.25 1.12 -28.89
C PRO A 75 4.32 0.05 -28.59
N ALA A 76 5.34 -0.05 -29.45
CA ALA A 76 6.35 -1.11 -29.35
C ALA A 76 7.37 -0.92 -28.22
N ASP A 77 7.49 0.27 -27.64
CA ASP A 77 8.40 0.63 -26.53
C ASP A 77 7.85 0.23 -25.16
N VAL A 78 6.54 -0.01 -25.03
CA VAL A 78 5.90 -0.46 -23.80
C VAL A 78 5.88 -1.98 -23.75
N LYS A 79 6.41 -2.57 -22.68
CA LYS A 79 6.37 -4.01 -22.44
C LYS A 79 4.95 -4.46 -22.10
N LYS A 80 4.49 -5.57 -22.67
CA LYS A 80 3.20 -6.20 -22.40
C LYS A 80 3.43 -7.45 -21.59
N GLU A 81 2.96 -7.44 -20.34
CA GLU A 81 3.18 -8.51 -19.36
C GLU A 81 1.85 -9.07 -18.86
N GLY A 82 1.85 -10.39 -18.63
CA GLY A 82 0.75 -11.09 -18.00
C GLY A 82 -0.35 -11.54 -18.95
N SER A 83 -1.39 -12.16 -18.37
CA SER A 83 -2.47 -12.84 -19.09
C SER A 83 -3.68 -11.98 -19.42
N GLY A 84 -3.71 -10.73 -18.96
CA GLY A 84 -4.85 -9.81 -19.17
C GLY A 84 -5.18 -9.47 -20.63
N TYR A 85 -4.32 -9.86 -21.55
CA TYR A 85 -4.48 -9.64 -23.01
C TYR A 85 -5.30 -10.74 -23.71
N ASP A 86 -5.66 -11.84 -23.01
CA ASP A 86 -6.36 -12.97 -23.63
C ASP A 86 -7.74 -12.54 -24.16
N LEU A 87 -8.53 -11.82 -23.35
CA LEU A 87 -9.84 -11.34 -23.75
C LEU A 87 -9.79 -10.39 -24.96
N PRO A 88 -8.99 -9.29 -24.96
CA PRO A 88 -8.92 -8.41 -26.11
C PRO A 88 -8.38 -9.11 -27.36
N LEU A 89 -7.46 -10.07 -27.23
CA LEU A 89 -7.00 -10.90 -28.36
C LEU A 89 -8.12 -11.76 -28.94
N ALA A 90 -8.92 -12.42 -28.08
CA ALA A 90 -10.04 -13.26 -28.52
C ALA A 90 -11.09 -12.44 -29.28
N VAL A 91 -11.49 -11.29 -28.72
CA VAL A 91 -12.47 -10.39 -29.34
C VAL A 91 -11.97 -9.89 -30.70
N GLY A 92 -10.71 -9.46 -30.76
CA GLY A 92 -10.11 -8.96 -32.00
C GLY A 92 -9.94 -10.05 -33.07
N LEU A 93 -9.56 -11.27 -32.67
CA LEU A 93 -9.46 -12.41 -33.59
C LEU A 93 -10.83 -12.80 -34.14
N LEU A 94 -11.86 -12.91 -33.29
CA LEU A 94 -13.23 -13.23 -33.73
C LEU A 94 -13.78 -12.20 -34.71
N HIS A 95 -13.49 -10.91 -34.47
CA HIS A 95 -13.82 -9.84 -35.42
C HIS A 95 -13.03 -9.97 -36.71
N ALA A 96 -11.70 -10.18 -36.66
CA ALA A 96 -10.85 -10.29 -37.83
C ALA A 96 -11.14 -11.54 -38.70
N PHE A 97 -11.60 -12.64 -38.09
CA PHE A 97 -12.09 -13.85 -38.76
C PHE A 97 -13.51 -13.69 -39.33
N GLY A 98 -14.19 -12.57 -39.10
CA GLY A 98 -15.56 -12.31 -39.59
C GLY A 98 -16.63 -13.13 -38.84
N GLN A 99 -16.34 -13.64 -37.67
CA GLN A 99 -17.28 -14.40 -36.84
C GLN A 99 -18.08 -13.53 -35.86
N ALA A 100 -17.68 -12.28 -35.68
CA ALA A 100 -18.38 -11.27 -34.90
C ALA A 100 -19.32 -10.44 -35.81
N LYS A 101 -20.54 -10.17 -35.33
CA LYS A 101 -21.60 -9.45 -36.06
C LYS A 101 -21.83 -8.02 -35.51
N PHE A 102 -20.81 -7.37 -35.02
CA PHE A 102 -20.91 -5.99 -34.53
C PHE A 102 -20.08 -5.03 -35.44
N PRO A 103 -20.46 -3.74 -35.48
CA PRO A 103 -19.72 -2.72 -36.25
C PRO A 103 -18.31 -2.50 -35.66
N PRO A 104 -17.30 -2.21 -36.52
CA PRO A 104 -15.91 -1.97 -36.05
C PRO A 104 -15.76 -0.81 -35.07
N ASP A 105 -16.64 0.20 -35.12
CA ASP A 105 -16.64 1.36 -34.26
C ASP A 105 -16.96 0.99 -32.79
N VAL A 106 -17.64 -0.12 -32.53
CA VAL A 106 -17.88 -0.64 -31.17
C VAL A 106 -16.57 -0.92 -30.45
N LEU A 107 -15.59 -1.52 -31.14
CA LEU A 107 -14.28 -1.81 -30.55
C LEU A 107 -13.50 -0.55 -30.14
N ASN A 108 -13.74 0.59 -30.83
CA ASN A 108 -13.09 1.85 -30.49
C ASN A 108 -13.68 2.54 -29.27
N ARG A 109 -14.91 2.19 -28.90
CA ARG A 109 -15.60 2.78 -27.75
C ARG A 109 -15.34 2.02 -26.44
N TYR A 110 -14.92 0.75 -26.56
CA TYR A 110 -14.72 -0.14 -25.43
C TYR A 110 -13.24 -0.45 -25.18
N MET A 111 -12.90 -0.65 -23.93
CA MET A 111 -11.62 -1.19 -23.50
C MET A 111 -11.84 -2.58 -22.89
N PHE A 112 -10.91 -3.48 -23.09
CA PHE A 112 -11.02 -4.88 -22.68
C PHE A 112 -9.82 -5.30 -21.84
N LEU A 113 -10.07 -6.05 -20.78
CA LEU A 113 -9.03 -6.63 -19.95
C LEU A 113 -9.54 -7.94 -19.32
N GLY A 114 -8.81 -9.05 -19.46
CA GLY A 114 -9.21 -10.33 -18.87
C GLY A 114 -8.35 -11.49 -19.32
N GLU A 115 -8.15 -12.46 -18.43
CA GLU A 115 -7.54 -13.75 -18.74
C GLU A 115 -8.63 -14.74 -19.16
N LEU A 116 -8.34 -15.65 -20.09
CA LEU A 116 -9.23 -16.71 -20.52
C LEU A 116 -8.76 -18.07 -20.02
N GLY A 117 -9.67 -18.83 -19.42
CA GLY A 117 -9.53 -20.27 -19.27
C GLY A 117 -9.66 -20.99 -20.62
N LEU A 118 -9.18 -22.22 -20.72
CA LEU A 118 -9.30 -23.03 -21.93
C LEU A 118 -10.76 -23.33 -22.31
N ASP A 119 -11.66 -23.29 -21.34
CA ASP A 119 -13.10 -23.47 -21.45
C ASP A 119 -13.86 -22.20 -21.88
N GLY A 120 -13.16 -21.07 -22.00
CA GLY A 120 -13.73 -19.77 -22.32
C GLY A 120 -14.23 -18.97 -21.13
N ASP A 121 -14.01 -19.45 -19.90
CA ASP A 121 -14.31 -18.69 -18.70
C ASP A 121 -13.32 -17.53 -18.51
N LEU A 122 -13.82 -16.38 -18.06
CA LEU A 122 -13.00 -15.21 -17.73
C LEU A 122 -12.49 -15.32 -16.28
N ARG A 123 -11.19 -15.18 -16.14
CA ARG A 123 -10.49 -15.23 -14.86
C ARG A 123 -10.04 -13.82 -14.43
N PRO A 124 -10.01 -13.56 -13.11
CA PRO A 124 -9.63 -12.24 -12.60
C PRO A 124 -8.18 -11.89 -12.95
N VAL A 125 -7.97 -10.61 -13.18
CA VAL A 125 -6.66 -10.03 -13.51
C VAL A 125 -6.30 -8.91 -12.54
N ARG A 126 -5.03 -8.49 -12.56
CA ARG A 126 -4.51 -7.43 -11.70
C ARG A 126 -4.58 -6.08 -12.40
N GLY A 127 -4.62 -5.00 -11.60
CA GLY A 127 -4.51 -3.64 -12.13
C GLY A 127 -5.77 -3.15 -12.84
N VAL A 128 -6.93 -3.66 -12.47
CA VAL A 128 -8.20 -3.27 -13.10
C VAL A 128 -8.61 -1.85 -12.71
N LEU A 129 -8.33 -1.41 -11.49
CA LEU A 129 -8.61 -0.03 -11.08
C LEU A 129 -7.79 1.01 -11.86
N PRO A 130 -6.46 0.89 -12.02
CA PRO A 130 -5.69 1.74 -12.93
C PRO A 130 -6.22 1.72 -14.37
N ALA A 131 -6.67 0.54 -14.85
CA ALA A 131 -7.29 0.41 -16.18
C ALA A 131 -8.55 1.25 -16.30
N ALA A 132 -9.45 1.18 -15.32
CA ALA A 132 -10.70 1.95 -15.30
C ALA A 132 -10.43 3.47 -15.22
N ILE A 133 -9.46 3.89 -14.41
CA ILE A 133 -9.05 5.31 -14.33
C ILE A 133 -8.55 5.81 -15.68
N LEU A 134 -7.69 5.03 -16.35
CA LEU A 134 -7.19 5.38 -17.68
C LEU A 134 -8.30 5.40 -18.73
N ALA A 135 -9.18 4.38 -18.75
CA ALA A 135 -10.31 4.29 -19.67
C ALA A 135 -11.19 5.55 -19.59
N ARG A 136 -11.56 5.97 -18.37
CA ARG A 136 -12.30 7.22 -18.16
C ARG A 136 -11.54 8.45 -18.65
N LYS A 137 -10.24 8.56 -18.31
CA LYS A 137 -9.38 9.70 -18.71
C LYS A 137 -9.29 9.85 -20.23
N LEU A 138 -9.28 8.73 -20.95
CA LEU A 138 -9.21 8.70 -22.41
C LEU A 138 -10.58 8.80 -23.10
N GLY A 139 -11.68 8.84 -22.32
CA GLY A 139 -13.02 9.03 -22.84
C GLY A 139 -13.66 7.78 -23.45
N TYR A 140 -13.23 6.57 -23.03
CA TYR A 140 -13.93 5.34 -23.41
C TYR A 140 -15.33 5.30 -22.78
N GLU A 141 -16.28 4.75 -23.54
CA GLU A 141 -17.66 4.58 -23.09
C GLU A 141 -17.75 3.49 -22.02
N ALA A 142 -17.02 2.40 -22.21
CA ALA A 142 -17.07 1.26 -21.32
C ALA A 142 -15.74 0.49 -21.18
N LEU A 143 -15.64 -0.24 -20.08
CA LEU A 143 -14.60 -1.21 -19.79
C LEU A 143 -15.24 -2.58 -19.55
N ILE A 144 -14.80 -3.61 -20.28
CA ILE A 144 -15.21 -5.00 -20.08
C ILE A 144 -14.10 -5.75 -19.36
N VAL A 145 -14.45 -6.36 -18.21
CA VAL A 145 -13.54 -7.06 -17.32
C VAL A 145 -14.16 -8.37 -16.82
N PRO A 146 -13.37 -9.29 -16.21
CA PRO A 146 -13.94 -10.43 -15.52
C PRO A 146 -14.92 -10.00 -14.42
N ALA A 147 -15.99 -10.77 -14.23
CA ALA A 147 -17.05 -10.45 -13.25
C ALA A 147 -16.51 -10.23 -11.83
N GLU A 148 -15.46 -10.97 -11.42
CA GLU A 148 -14.82 -10.82 -10.11
C GLU A 148 -14.12 -9.46 -9.94
N ASN A 149 -13.69 -8.82 -11.03
CA ASN A 149 -13.05 -7.50 -11.02
C ASN A 149 -14.03 -6.33 -11.22
N ALA A 150 -15.27 -6.60 -11.59
CA ALA A 150 -16.19 -5.56 -12.04
C ALA A 150 -16.45 -4.50 -10.95
N ARG A 151 -16.59 -4.90 -9.69
CA ARG A 151 -16.80 -3.98 -8.57
C ARG A 151 -15.60 -3.07 -8.31
N GLU A 152 -14.37 -3.59 -8.43
CA GLU A 152 -13.13 -2.82 -8.36
C GLU A 152 -13.08 -1.71 -9.42
N ALA A 153 -13.45 -2.03 -10.68
CA ALA A 153 -13.48 -1.06 -11.76
C ALA A 153 -14.62 -0.04 -11.63
N ALA A 154 -15.79 -0.48 -11.14
CA ALA A 154 -17.01 0.34 -11.01
C ALA A 154 -16.91 1.46 -9.96
N VAL A 155 -15.85 1.47 -9.14
CA VAL A 155 -15.49 2.61 -8.28
C VAL A 155 -15.27 3.89 -9.09
N VAL A 156 -14.88 3.77 -10.37
CA VAL A 156 -14.59 4.90 -11.25
C VAL A 156 -15.87 5.43 -11.87
N ASN A 157 -16.35 6.56 -11.35
CA ASN A 157 -17.54 7.23 -11.87
C ASN A 157 -17.40 7.65 -13.34
N GLN A 158 -18.51 7.76 -14.08
CA GLN A 158 -18.58 8.18 -15.48
C GLN A 158 -17.91 7.20 -16.47
N LEU A 159 -17.77 5.95 -16.11
CA LEU A 159 -17.36 4.85 -16.97
C LEU A 159 -18.34 3.69 -16.76
N LYS A 160 -18.91 3.15 -17.83
CA LYS A 160 -19.71 1.93 -17.71
C LYS A 160 -18.75 0.74 -17.57
N VAL A 161 -18.97 -0.09 -16.57
CA VAL A 161 -18.18 -1.29 -16.31
C VAL A 161 -19.07 -2.51 -16.49
N TYR A 162 -18.67 -3.40 -17.39
CA TYR A 162 -19.36 -4.66 -17.63
C TYR A 162 -18.52 -5.83 -17.13
N GLY A 163 -19.04 -6.54 -16.14
CA GLY A 163 -18.46 -7.79 -15.65
C GLY A 163 -18.97 -8.98 -16.46
N ALA A 164 -18.06 -9.74 -17.06
CA ALA A 164 -18.40 -10.94 -17.82
C ALA A 164 -17.77 -12.19 -17.20
N SER A 165 -18.49 -13.32 -17.24
CA SER A 165 -17.99 -14.59 -16.74
C SER A 165 -17.40 -15.47 -17.87
N LYS A 166 -17.85 -15.29 -19.10
CA LYS A 166 -17.43 -16.09 -20.27
C LYS A 166 -17.16 -15.21 -21.48
N LEU A 167 -16.28 -15.69 -22.37
CA LEU A 167 -16.05 -15.06 -23.68
C LEU A 167 -17.36 -14.91 -24.49
N ARG A 168 -18.23 -15.91 -24.39
CA ARG A 168 -19.53 -15.89 -25.07
C ARG A 168 -20.40 -14.71 -24.60
N ASP A 169 -20.42 -14.41 -23.32
CA ASP A 169 -21.20 -13.29 -22.76
C ASP A 169 -20.74 -11.96 -23.34
N VAL A 170 -19.41 -11.77 -23.45
CA VAL A 170 -18.81 -10.58 -24.07
C VAL A 170 -19.24 -10.44 -25.52
N MET A 171 -19.15 -11.52 -26.30
CA MET A 171 -19.51 -11.49 -27.71
C MET A 171 -21.00 -11.22 -27.93
N GLN A 172 -21.88 -11.82 -27.11
CA GLN A 172 -23.32 -11.56 -27.15
C GLN A 172 -23.70 -10.13 -26.77
N HIS A 173 -22.95 -9.54 -25.82
CA HIS A 173 -23.12 -8.12 -25.48
C HIS A 173 -22.74 -7.20 -26.64
N LEU A 174 -21.60 -7.48 -27.30
CA LEU A 174 -21.10 -6.66 -28.41
C LEU A 174 -21.97 -6.76 -29.66
N ASP A 175 -22.57 -7.92 -29.92
CA ASP A 175 -23.47 -8.13 -31.07
C ASP A 175 -24.94 -7.78 -30.78
N GLY A 176 -25.24 -7.39 -29.54
CA GLY A 176 -26.58 -6.96 -29.08
C GLY A 176 -27.59 -8.10 -28.89
N THR A 177 -27.17 -9.36 -28.93
CA THR A 177 -28.06 -10.50 -28.69
C THR A 177 -28.43 -10.71 -27.23
N GLN A 178 -27.50 -10.37 -26.30
CA GLN A 178 -27.70 -10.37 -24.88
C GLN A 178 -26.85 -9.28 -24.21
N GLU A 179 -27.48 -8.22 -23.73
CA GLU A 179 -26.78 -7.14 -23.07
C GLU A 179 -26.35 -7.50 -21.65
N LEU A 180 -25.08 -7.25 -21.35
CA LEU A 180 -24.58 -7.25 -19.97
C LEU A 180 -25.14 -6.03 -19.21
N GLN A 181 -25.47 -6.21 -17.95
CA GLN A 181 -25.86 -5.08 -17.11
C GLN A 181 -24.60 -4.38 -16.59
N PRO A 182 -24.53 -3.05 -16.60
CA PRO A 182 -23.43 -2.31 -16.01
C PRO A 182 -23.38 -2.58 -14.50
N THR A 183 -22.17 -2.76 -13.99
CA THR A 183 -21.93 -2.91 -12.55
C THR A 183 -22.00 -1.53 -11.90
N GLU A 184 -22.91 -1.35 -10.98
CA GLU A 184 -23.09 -0.11 -10.21
C GLU A 184 -22.59 -0.31 -8.78
N VAL A 185 -21.86 0.68 -8.25
CA VAL A 185 -21.34 0.70 -6.88
C VAL A 185 -21.58 2.10 -6.30
N ASP A 186 -22.22 2.18 -5.15
CA ASP A 186 -22.21 3.41 -4.36
C ASP A 186 -20.91 3.50 -3.56
N THR A 187 -19.87 3.95 -4.28
CA THR A 187 -18.50 4.07 -3.74
C THR A 187 -18.45 4.88 -2.45
N ARG A 188 -19.26 5.95 -2.33
CA ARG A 188 -19.25 6.79 -1.13
C ARG A 188 -19.92 6.10 0.06
N ALA A 189 -21.10 5.54 -0.15
CA ALA A 189 -21.82 4.85 0.92
C ALA A 189 -21.01 3.66 1.46
N GLU A 190 -20.45 2.81 0.59
CA GLU A 190 -19.63 1.66 0.98
C GLU A 190 -18.34 2.10 1.69
N PHE A 191 -17.67 3.13 1.18
CA PHE A 191 -16.45 3.65 1.77
C PHE A 191 -16.65 4.15 3.21
N TYR A 192 -17.68 4.96 3.44
CA TYR A 192 -17.93 5.51 4.78
C TYR A 192 -18.49 4.47 5.76
N ALA A 193 -19.28 3.50 5.29
CA ALA A 193 -19.84 2.46 6.14
C ALA A 193 -18.75 1.54 6.74
N SER A 194 -17.68 1.28 6.02
CA SER A 194 -16.62 0.35 6.43
C SER A 194 -15.43 1.01 7.15
N GLN A 195 -15.43 2.34 7.33
CA GLN A 195 -14.34 3.06 8.02
C GLN A 195 -14.22 2.80 9.52
N THR A 196 -15.25 2.26 10.15
CA THR A 196 -15.32 2.02 11.60
C THR A 196 -15.29 0.54 11.97
N ASP A 197 -15.13 -0.34 11.00
CA ASP A 197 -15.06 -1.78 11.23
C ASP A 197 -13.60 -2.18 11.56
N PHE A 198 -13.31 -2.34 12.85
CA PHE A 198 -12.00 -2.75 13.35
C PHE A 198 -12.11 -4.04 14.16
N PRO A 199 -11.26 -5.04 13.88
CA PRO A 199 -11.30 -6.33 14.59
C PRO A 199 -10.79 -6.24 16.05
N TYR A 200 -10.12 -5.14 16.42
CA TYR A 200 -9.50 -4.94 17.74
C TYR A 200 -9.79 -3.54 18.27
N ASP A 201 -9.91 -3.43 19.62
CA ASP A 201 -10.14 -2.17 20.32
C ASP A 201 -9.11 -1.95 21.45
N PHE A 202 -8.76 -0.69 21.73
CA PHE A 202 -7.83 -0.33 22.81
C PHE A 202 -8.40 -0.57 24.20
N SER A 203 -9.72 -0.71 24.37
CA SER A 203 -10.36 -1.10 25.63
C SER A 203 -9.88 -2.47 26.13
N GLU A 204 -9.47 -3.36 25.23
CA GLU A 204 -8.91 -4.66 25.58
C GLU A 204 -7.49 -4.57 26.20
N VAL A 205 -6.81 -3.43 26.08
CA VAL A 205 -5.47 -3.23 26.63
C VAL A 205 -5.59 -2.78 28.08
N LYS A 206 -5.20 -3.65 29.01
CA LYS A 206 -5.19 -3.35 30.43
C LYS A 206 -3.86 -2.73 30.86
N GLY A 207 -3.90 -1.74 31.74
CA GLY A 207 -2.70 -1.05 32.24
C GLY A 207 -1.96 -0.24 31.17
N GLN A 208 -0.66 -0.05 31.36
CA GLN A 208 0.31 0.57 30.44
C GLN A 208 -0.06 2.00 29.95
N PRO A 209 -0.40 2.96 30.81
CA PRO A 209 -0.89 4.27 30.39
C PRO A 209 0.13 5.06 29.57
N SER A 210 1.42 4.98 29.90
CA SER A 210 2.50 5.65 29.17
C SER A 210 2.66 5.11 27.74
N VAL A 211 2.50 3.81 27.54
CA VAL A 211 2.57 3.19 26.21
C VAL A 211 1.35 3.57 25.39
N LYS A 212 0.14 3.55 25.97
CA LYS A 212 -1.10 4.02 25.31
C LYS A 212 -0.97 5.48 24.88
N ARG A 213 -0.41 6.35 25.76
CA ARG A 213 -0.16 7.76 25.42
C ARG A 213 0.81 7.91 24.25
N ALA A 214 1.87 7.10 24.21
CA ALA A 214 2.79 7.10 23.08
C ALA A 214 2.10 6.68 21.75
N PHE A 215 1.21 5.68 21.80
CA PHE A 215 0.40 5.30 20.63
C PHE A 215 -0.54 6.42 20.18
N GLU A 216 -1.17 7.14 21.11
CA GLU A 216 -2.01 8.29 20.83
C GLU A 216 -1.21 9.42 20.14
N VAL A 217 -0.04 9.78 20.69
CA VAL A 217 0.87 10.79 20.11
C VAL A 217 1.32 10.34 18.72
N ALA A 218 1.71 9.07 18.58
CA ALA A 218 2.13 8.52 17.30
C ALA A 218 1.00 8.55 16.26
N ALA A 219 -0.23 8.19 16.62
CA ALA A 219 -1.40 8.21 15.76
C ALA A 219 -1.79 9.62 15.32
N ALA A 220 -1.65 10.61 16.21
CA ALA A 220 -2.02 12.00 15.95
C ALA A 220 -1.22 12.64 14.80
N CYS A 221 -0.03 12.09 14.48
CA CYS A 221 0.80 12.66 13.43
C CYS A 221 1.42 11.63 12.46
N GLY A 222 1.25 10.34 12.74
CA GLY A 222 1.95 9.29 11.99
C GLY A 222 3.44 9.23 12.34
N HIS A 223 3.80 9.49 13.60
CA HIS A 223 5.16 9.35 14.09
C HIS A 223 5.62 7.90 14.13
N ASN A 224 6.86 7.65 13.73
CA ASN A 224 7.46 6.32 13.80
C ASN A 224 7.72 5.93 15.26
N LEU A 225 7.40 4.68 15.62
CA LEU A 225 7.41 4.18 16.98
C LEU A 225 8.27 2.93 17.13
N LEU A 226 9.14 2.89 18.13
CA LEU A 226 9.88 1.70 18.55
C LEU A 226 9.42 1.26 19.94
N LEU A 227 8.97 0.02 20.03
CA LEU A 227 8.58 -0.64 21.27
C LEU A 227 9.69 -1.56 21.73
N VAL A 228 10.22 -1.33 22.93
CA VAL A 228 11.26 -2.17 23.52
C VAL A 228 10.72 -2.78 24.81
N GLY A 229 10.80 -4.10 24.96
CA GLY A 229 10.33 -4.75 26.18
C GLY A 229 10.52 -6.26 26.12
N SER A 230 10.40 -6.91 27.28
CA SER A 230 10.57 -8.35 27.44
C SER A 230 9.54 -9.16 26.62
N PRO A 231 9.83 -10.44 26.32
CA PRO A 231 8.86 -11.32 25.66
C PRO A 231 7.53 -11.37 26.44
N GLY A 232 6.41 -11.33 25.72
CA GLY A 232 5.08 -11.43 26.33
C GLY A 232 4.52 -10.13 26.95
N CYS A 233 5.22 -9.00 26.92
CA CYS A 233 4.73 -7.74 27.47
C CYS A 233 3.64 -7.03 26.63
N GLY A 234 3.19 -7.63 25.52
CA GLY A 234 2.04 -7.15 24.75
C GLY A 234 2.36 -6.21 23.58
N LYS A 235 3.62 -6.05 23.15
CA LYS A 235 4.04 -5.17 22.04
C LYS A 235 3.22 -5.37 20.76
N SER A 236 3.19 -6.60 20.25
CA SER A 236 2.51 -6.95 19.01
C SER A 236 0.98 -6.87 19.14
N MET A 237 0.45 -7.15 20.35
CA MET A 237 -0.97 -7.00 20.67
C MET A 237 -1.42 -5.53 20.55
N MET A 238 -0.64 -4.60 21.13
CA MET A 238 -0.94 -3.16 21.06
C MET A 238 -0.79 -2.62 19.64
N ALA A 239 0.27 -3.03 18.92
CA ALA A 239 0.48 -2.60 17.54
C ALA A 239 -0.71 -2.95 16.62
N LYS A 240 -1.32 -4.13 16.77
CA LYS A 240 -2.50 -4.56 16.00
C LYS A 240 -3.74 -3.71 16.25
N ARG A 241 -3.81 -2.97 17.37
CA ARG A 241 -4.93 -2.08 17.71
C ARG A 241 -4.74 -0.66 17.17
N LEU A 242 -3.56 -0.30 16.74
CA LEU A 242 -3.24 1.04 16.24
C LEU A 242 -4.16 1.51 15.09
N PRO A 243 -4.55 0.67 14.10
CA PRO A 243 -5.50 1.11 13.07
C PRO A 243 -6.80 1.69 13.63
N SER A 244 -7.29 1.20 14.77
CA SER A 244 -8.57 1.65 15.37
C SER A 244 -8.55 3.08 15.91
N ILE A 245 -7.36 3.63 16.17
CA ILE A 245 -7.19 5.02 16.69
C ILE A 245 -6.62 5.98 15.64
N LEU A 246 -6.19 5.49 14.48
CA LEU A 246 -5.73 6.35 13.38
C LEU A 246 -6.88 7.16 12.78
N PRO A 247 -6.60 8.35 12.23
CA PRO A 247 -7.57 9.08 11.41
C PRO A 247 -8.04 8.22 10.23
N PRO A 248 -9.32 8.27 9.86
CA PRO A 248 -9.81 7.54 8.70
C PRO A 248 -9.09 7.96 7.43
N LEU A 249 -9.08 7.09 6.41
CA LEU A 249 -8.59 7.45 5.08
C LEU A 249 -9.50 8.51 4.46
N THR A 250 -8.93 9.46 3.74
CA THR A 250 -9.67 10.26 2.78
C THR A 250 -9.96 9.42 1.53
N LEU A 251 -10.94 9.83 0.73
CA LEU A 251 -11.25 9.14 -0.52
C LEU A 251 -10.03 9.10 -1.48
N ALA A 252 -9.24 10.16 -1.51
CA ALA A 252 -8.01 10.24 -2.32
C ALA A 252 -6.94 9.25 -1.83
N GLU A 253 -6.66 9.21 -0.51
CA GLU A 253 -5.75 8.23 0.08
C GLU A 253 -6.23 6.79 -0.16
N SER A 254 -7.54 6.55 -0.04
CA SER A 254 -8.15 5.24 -0.30
C SER A 254 -7.95 4.80 -1.74
N LEU A 255 -8.18 5.69 -2.71
CA LEU A 255 -8.02 5.39 -4.14
C LEU A 255 -6.56 5.04 -4.46
N GLU A 256 -5.61 5.84 -3.99
CA GLU A 256 -4.17 5.60 -4.19
C GLU A 256 -3.71 4.29 -3.55
N THR A 257 -4.15 4.02 -2.32
CA THR A 257 -3.86 2.76 -1.62
C THR A 257 -4.45 1.57 -2.37
N THR A 258 -5.70 1.68 -2.83
CA THR A 258 -6.38 0.62 -3.59
C THR A 258 -5.68 0.34 -4.92
N GLN A 259 -5.17 1.35 -5.62
CA GLN A 259 -4.38 1.16 -6.85
C GLN A 259 -3.14 0.30 -6.61
N ILE A 260 -2.39 0.55 -5.52
CA ILE A 260 -1.20 -0.24 -5.17
C ILE A 260 -1.59 -1.70 -4.93
N HIS A 261 -2.66 -1.92 -4.17
CA HIS A 261 -3.14 -3.28 -3.86
C HIS A 261 -3.72 -4.00 -5.08
N SER A 262 -4.39 -3.27 -5.99
CA SER A 262 -4.90 -3.78 -7.26
C SER A 262 -3.76 -4.34 -8.13
N ILE A 263 -2.69 -3.56 -8.33
CA ILE A 263 -1.51 -3.94 -9.11
C ILE A 263 -0.78 -5.12 -8.48
N ALA A 264 -0.69 -5.15 -7.15
CA ALA A 264 -0.09 -6.25 -6.42
C ALA A 264 -0.96 -7.54 -6.41
N GLY A 265 -2.24 -7.45 -6.84
CA GLY A 265 -3.20 -8.55 -6.75
C GLY A 265 -3.51 -8.93 -5.31
N LYS A 266 -3.58 -7.93 -4.42
CA LYS A 266 -3.82 -8.09 -2.97
C LYS A 266 -5.15 -7.50 -2.52
N LEU A 267 -6.04 -7.16 -3.45
CA LEU A 267 -7.42 -6.83 -3.14
C LEU A 267 -8.21 -8.11 -2.90
N ASP A 268 -9.09 -8.07 -1.90
CA ASP A 268 -10.03 -9.16 -1.66
C ASP A 268 -11.05 -9.23 -2.81
N ARG A 269 -11.55 -10.43 -3.08
CA ARG A 269 -12.54 -10.64 -4.14
C ARG A 269 -13.81 -9.83 -3.87
N GLY A 270 -14.21 -9.05 -4.84
CA GLY A 270 -15.39 -8.18 -4.74
C GLY A 270 -15.21 -6.92 -3.89
N ALA A 271 -14.00 -6.64 -3.40
CA ALA A 271 -13.70 -5.37 -2.75
C ALA A 271 -13.80 -4.21 -3.75
N THR A 272 -14.26 -3.07 -3.27
CA THR A 272 -14.34 -1.82 -4.02
C THR A 272 -13.15 -0.93 -3.72
N LEU A 273 -13.14 -0.31 -2.55
CA LEU A 273 -12.06 0.53 -2.04
C LEU A 273 -11.54 0.00 -0.70
N ILE A 274 -10.26 0.17 -0.47
CA ILE A 274 -9.68 0.01 0.88
C ILE A 274 -10.15 1.21 1.72
N SER A 275 -10.99 0.95 2.71
CA SER A 275 -11.61 1.96 3.58
C SER A 275 -10.87 2.18 4.90
N THR A 276 -10.12 1.18 5.36
CA THR A 276 -9.30 1.23 6.57
C THR A 276 -7.82 1.29 6.23
N ARG A 277 -7.02 1.93 7.09
CA ARG A 277 -5.56 2.02 6.89
C ARG A 277 -4.93 0.63 6.91
N PRO A 278 -4.15 0.24 5.89
CA PRO A 278 -3.50 -1.07 5.85
C PRO A 278 -2.59 -1.29 7.06
N PHE A 279 -2.61 -2.52 7.59
CA PHE A 279 -1.67 -2.98 8.61
C PHE A 279 -0.85 -4.13 8.03
N ARG A 280 0.43 -3.86 7.70
CA ARG A 280 1.33 -4.85 7.11
C ARG A 280 2.33 -5.33 8.17
N SER A 281 2.43 -6.63 8.35
CA SER A 281 3.30 -7.24 9.36
C SER A 281 4.07 -8.40 8.73
N PRO A 282 5.09 -8.12 7.91
CA PRO A 282 5.92 -9.17 7.34
C PRO A 282 6.76 -9.84 8.43
N HIS A 283 7.01 -11.14 8.24
CA HIS A 283 7.92 -11.87 9.12
C HIS A 283 9.37 -11.44 8.89
N HIS A 284 10.23 -11.48 9.92
CA HIS A 284 11.63 -11.03 9.79
C HIS A 284 12.48 -11.85 8.78
N THR A 285 12.02 -13.05 8.39
CA THR A 285 12.65 -13.87 7.33
C THR A 285 12.27 -13.46 5.92
N ILE A 286 11.48 -12.40 5.75
CA ILE A 286 11.09 -11.89 4.43
C ILE A 286 12.33 -11.56 3.59
N SER A 287 12.28 -11.86 2.28
CA SER A 287 13.34 -11.44 1.38
C SER A 287 13.32 -9.93 1.12
N ASP A 288 14.47 -9.34 0.83
CA ASP A 288 14.59 -7.91 0.49
C ASP A 288 13.64 -7.53 -0.66
N VAL A 289 13.52 -8.40 -1.68
CA VAL A 289 12.61 -8.19 -2.82
C VAL A 289 11.14 -8.20 -2.39
N ALA A 290 10.74 -9.05 -1.47
CA ALA A 290 9.36 -9.08 -1.00
C ALA A 290 9.04 -7.87 -0.10
N LEU A 291 10.02 -7.36 0.64
CA LEU A 291 9.87 -6.17 1.46
C LEU A 291 9.81 -4.88 0.63
N ILE A 292 10.75 -4.70 -0.28
CA ILE A 292 10.95 -3.49 -1.10
C ILE A 292 10.03 -3.50 -2.32
N GLY A 293 9.88 -4.64 -2.93
CA GLY A 293 9.28 -4.83 -4.23
C GLY A 293 10.31 -5.16 -5.32
N GLY A 294 9.83 -5.43 -6.50
CA GLY A 294 10.67 -5.78 -7.66
C GLY A 294 10.32 -7.16 -8.23
N GLY A 295 11.33 -7.99 -8.40
CA GLY A 295 11.15 -9.25 -9.11
C GLY A 295 11.08 -9.08 -10.63
N ALA A 296 10.71 -10.12 -11.37
CA ALA A 296 10.61 -10.08 -12.83
C ALA A 296 9.51 -9.14 -13.32
N SER A 297 8.41 -9.04 -12.56
CA SER A 297 7.20 -8.25 -12.86
C SER A 297 7.10 -6.93 -12.10
N MET A 298 8.19 -6.43 -11.50
CA MET A 298 8.25 -5.13 -10.80
C MET A 298 7.09 -4.92 -9.79
N GLN A 299 6.74 -5.97 -9.04
CA GLN A 299 5.62 -5.95 -8.09
C GLN A 299 5.89 -5.05 -6.88
N PRO A 300 4.87 -4.34 -6.36
CA PRO A 300 4.96 -3.64 -5.09
C PRO A 300 5.33 -4.59 -3.94
N GLY A 301 6.24 -4.17 -3.05
CA GLY A 301 6.59 -4.90 -1.83
C GLY A 301 5.73 -4.48 -0.64
N GLU A 302 6.00 -5.09 0.54
CA GLU A 302 5.26 -4.81 1.79
C GLU A 302 5.36 -3.33 2.20
N ILE A 303 6.47 -2.65 1.88
CA ILE A 303 6.64 -1.20 2.12
C ILE A 303 5.60 -0.39 1.33
N SER A 304 5.40 -0.70 0.04
CA SER A 304 4.39 -0.02 -0.79
C SER A 304 2.96 -0.43 -0.39
N LEU A 305 2.76 -1.71 -0.01
CA LEU A 305 1.46 -2.20 0.47
C LEU A 305 1.04 -1.57 1.81
N ALA A 306 2.00 -1.05 2.59
CA ALA A 306 1.73 -0.30 3.82
C ALA A 306 1.40 1.18 3.57
N HIS A 307 1.35 1.63 2.32
CA HIS A 307 1.06 3.03 1.96
C HIS A 307 -0.23 3.52 2.62
N ASN A 308 -0.20 4.74 3.19
CA ASN A 308 -1.26 5.36 3.99
C ASN A 308 -1.69 4.55 5.22
N GLY A 309 -0.85 3.60 5.66
CA GLY A 309 -1.13 2.70 6.77
C GLY A 309 0.08 2.49 7.69
N ILE A 310 0.21 1.28 8.19
CA ILE A 310 1.21 0.87 9.17
C ILE A 310 2.07 -0.26 8.60
N LEU A 311 3.39 -0.10 8.72
CA LEU A 311 4.35 -1.19 8.56
C LEU A 311 4.82 -1.59 9.96
N PHE A 312 4.37 -2.76 10.43
CA PHE A 312 4.76 -3.33 11.71
C PHE A 312 5.89 -4.36 11.53
N LEU A 313 7.06 -4.09 12.13
CA LEU A 313 8.21 -4.96 12.10
C LEU A 313 8.48 -5.51 13.50
N ASP A 314 8.02 -6.74 13.74
CA ASP A 314 8.33 -7.46 14.98
C ASP A 314 9.74 -8.06 14.92
N GLU A 315 10.37 -8.27 16.07
CA GLU A 315 11.74 -8.77 16.15
C GLU A 315 12.74 -7.95 15.28
N PHE A 316 12.60 -6.62 15.34
CA PHE A 316 13.27 -5.65 14.48
C PHE A 316 14.77 -5.91 14.23
N PRO A 317 15.63 -6.25 15.22
CA PRO A 317 17.03 -6.55 15.00
C PRO A 317 17.30 -7.87 14.26
N HIS A 318 16.28 -8.68 13.97
CA HIS A 318 16.43 -9.96 13.26
C HIS A 318 16.25 -9.83 11.74
N TYR A 319 15.78 -8.70 11.25
CA TYR A 319 15.78 -8.41 9.81
C TYR A 319 17.19 -8.32 9.27
N THR A 320 17.37 -8.61 7.98
CA THR A 320 18.68 -8.46 7.34
C THR A 320 19.12 -6.98 7.39
N LYS A 321 20.42 -6.75 7.53
CA LYS A 321 20.98 -5.38 7.55
C LYS A 321 20.58 -4.62 6.28
N ASN A 322 20.57 -5.27 5.13
CA ASN A 322 20.20 -4.68 3.86
C ASN A 322 18.72 -4.25 3.86
N ALA A 323 17.81 -5.09 4.33
CA ALA A 323 16.39 -4.76 4.46
C ALA A 323 16.17 -3.52 5.35
N LEU A 324 16.87 -3.43 6.49
CA LEU A 324 16.78 -2.29 7.40
C LEU A 324 17.34 -1.00 6.77
N GLU A 325 18.49 -1.06 6.10
CA GLU A 325 19.11 0.11 5.47
C GLU A 325 18.27 0.65 4.29
N THR A 326 17.62 -0.23 3.53
CA THR A 326 16.76 0.19 2.41
C THR A 326 15.50 0.93 2.83
N MET A 327 15.06 0.79 4.09
CA MET A 327 13.92 1.56 4.63
C MET A 327 14.23 3.04 4.88
N ARG A 328 15.52 3.44 4.88
CA ARG A 328 15.90 4.82 5.18
C ARG A 328 15.33 5.82 4.19
N GLN A 329 15.36 5.49 2.90
CA GLN A 329 14.79 6.36 1.86
C GLN A 329 13.26 6.45 1.97
N PRO A 330 12.51 5.34 2.02
CA PRO A 330 11.05 5.39 2.21
C PRO A 330 10.59 6.20 3.43
N LEU A 331 11.31 6.13 4.53
CA LEU A 331 10.98 6.88 5.75
C LEU A 331 11.21 8.41 5.63
N GLU A 332 12.10 8.85 4.73
CA GLU A 332 12.34 10.27 4.46
C GLU A 332 11.51 10.79 3.29
N ASP A 333 11.66 10.14 2.13
CA ASP A 333 11.11 10.63 0.86
C ASP A 333 9.67 10.17 0.61
N ARG A 334 9.17 9.16 1.37
CA ARG A 334 7.84 8.56 1.22
C ARG A 334 7.58 7.97 -0.15
N VAL A 335 8.62 7.68 -0.86
CA VAL A 335 8.63 6.97 -2.12
C VAL A 335 9.69 5.89 -2.10
N ILE A 336 9.47 4.84 -2.85
CA ILE A 336 10.44 3.79 -3.09
C ILE A 336 10.67 3.65 -4.58
N THR A 337 11.93 3.69 -4.99
CA THR A 337 12.31 3.53 -6.39
C THR A 337 12.90 2.14 -6.61
N ILE A 338 12.23 1.35 -7.43
CA ILE A 338 12.67 0.03 -7.85
C ILE A 338 13.36 0.19 -9.20
N SER A 339 14.69 0.05 -9.21
CA SER A 339 15.49 0.22 -10.43
C SER A 339 15.96 -1.12 -10.96
N ARG A 340 15.82 -1.33 -12.27
CA ARG A 340 16.43 -2.42 -13.03
C ARG A 340 17.01 -1.90 -14.32
N ALA A 341 17.89 -2.69 -14.96
CA ALA A 341 18.67 -2.30 -16.13
C ALA A 341 17.90 -1.59 -17.26
N ARG A 342 16.59 -1.78 -17.35
CA ARG A 342 15.74 -1.20 -18.40
C ARG A 342 14.54 -0.38 -17.89
N TYR A 343 14.23 -0.40 -16.59
CA TYR A 343 13.02 0.21 -16.03
C TYR A 343 13.27 0.74 -14.63
N ASN A 344 12.75 1.93 -14.37
CA ASN A 344 12.65 2.52 -13.04
C ASN A 344 11.17 2.74 -12.75
N VAL A 345 10.71 2.20 -11.62
CA VAL A 345 9.36 2.41 -11.11
C VAL A 345 9.46 3.05 -9.76
N THR A 346 8.80 4.19 -9.58
CA THR A 346 8.67 4.87 -8.30
C THR A 346 7.26 4.65 -7.78
N LEU A 347 7.16 4.11 -6.56
CA LEU A 347 5.90 3.84 -5.89
C LEU A 347 5.80 4.71 -4.62
N PRO A 348 4.63 5.28 -4.31
CA PRO A 348 4.43 5.95 -3.05
C PRO A 348 4.45 4.94 -1.90
N CYS A 349 5.00 5.35 -0.76
CA CYS A 349 5.10 4.53 0.44
C CYS A 349 5.07 5.36 1.72
N SER A 350 4.07 6.26 1.82
CA SER A 350 3.83 7.02 3.04
C SER A 350 3.21 6.12 4.10
N PHE A 351 4.02 5.53 4.95
CA PHE A 351 3.58 4.64 6.02
C PHE A 351 4.09 5.13 7.37
N MET A 352 3.46 4.67 8.44
CA MET A 352 3.92 4.79 9.81
C MET A 352 4.70 3.50 10.16
N LEU A 353 5.98 3.63 10.51
CA LEU A 353 6.77 2.51 11.00
C LEU A 353 6.45 2.27 12.49
N VAL A 354 6.05 1.05 12.80
CA VAL A 354 5.99 0.56 14.18
C VAL A 354 6.93 -0.64 14.28
N ALA A 355 8.01 -0.49 15.03
CA ALA A 355 8.97 -1.55 15.24
C ALA A 355 8.85 -2.09 16.67
N ALA A 356 9.04 -3.39 16.85
CA ALA A 356 9.09 -4.01 18.17
C ALA A 356 10.36 -4.84 18.32
N MET A 357 10.99 -4.76 19.48
CA MET A 357 12.17 -5.55 19.79
C MET A 357 12.26 -5.91 21.26
N ASN A 358 13.07 -6.91 21.56
CA ASN A 358 13.48 -7.20 22.92
C ASN A 358 14.67 -6.30 23.30
N PRO A 359 14.92 -6.06 24.61
CA PRO A 359 16.01 -5.19 25.04
C PRO A 359 17.41 -5.83 24.87
N CYS A 360 17.48 -7.16 24.73
CA CYS A 360 18.71 -7.92 24.56
C CYS A 360 18.42 -9.30 23.94
N PRO A 361 19.44 -10.12 23.60
CA PRO A 361 19.23 -11.46 23.03
C PRO A 361 18.41 -12.42 23.91
N CYS A 362 18.56 -12.40 25.24
CA CYS A 362 17.73 -13.22 26.13
C CYS A 362 16.34 -12.60 26.38
N GLY A 363 16.17 -11.30 26.12
CA GLY A 363 14.90 -10.59 26.26
C GLY A 363 14.65 -9.93 27.61
N TYR A 364 15.53 -10.08 28.60
CA TYR A 364 15.25 -9.71 30.01
C TYR A 364 16.18 -8.61 30.55
N TYR A 365 16.90 -7.87 29.72
CA TYR A 365 17.72 -6.75 30.18
C TYR A 365 16.83 -5.68 30.83
N ASN A 366 17.14 -5.30 32.06
CA ASN A 366 16.34 -4.41 32.91
C ASN A 366 14.92 -4.92 33.27
N ASP A 367 14.63 -6.22 33.09
CA ASP A 367 13.36 -6.79 33.50
C ASP A 367 13.33 -6.97 35.06
N PRO A 368 12.32 -6.44 35.77
CA PRO A 368 12.28 -6.51 37.22
C PRO A 368 11.97 -7.92 37.78
N SER A 369 11.47 -8.83 36.91
CA SER A 369 11.01 -10.17 37.31
C SER A 369 11.92 -11.30 36.84
N HIS A 370 12.84 -11.03 35.91
CA HIS A 370 13.74 -12.03 35.34
C HIS A 370 15.17 -11.49 35.24
N GLU A 371 16.14 -12.30 35.62
CA GLU A 371 17.55 -11.95 35.52
C GLU A 371 18.05 -12.07 34.08
N CYS A 372 18.74 -11.03 33.60
CA CYS A 372 19.37 -11.02 32.30
C CYS A 372 20.66 -11.85 32.28
N THR A 373 20.77 -12.82 31.41
CA THR A 373 21.94 -13.68 31.25
C THR A 373 22.97 -13.16 30.21
N CYS A 374 22.69 -12.03 29.56
CA CYS A 374 23.56 -11.47 28.53
C CYS A 374 24.70 -10.65 29.11
N THR A 375 25.89 -10.80 28.56
CA THR A 375 27.00 -9.90 28.86
C THR A 375 26.77 -8.53 28.22
N PRO A 376 27.35 -7.43 28.75
CA PRO A 376 27.24 -6.09 28.13
C PRO A 376 27.66 -6.08 26.65
N ALA A 377 28.70 -6.83 26.28
CA ALA A 377 29.15 -6.95 24.89
C ALA A 377 28.10 -7.63 23.98
N GLN A 378 27.33 -8.59 24.49
CA GLN A 378 26.23 -9.23 23.75
C GLN A 378 25.06 -8.26 23.55
N VAL A 379 24.72 -7.49 24.59
CA VAL A 379 23.66 -6.45 24.49
C VAL A 379 24.06 -5.40 23.46
N GLN A 380 25.26 -4.85 23.53
CA GLN A 380 25.78 -3.87 22.57
C GLN A 380 25.78 -4.39 21.13
N ARG A 381 26.23 -5.64 20.92
CA ARG A 381 26.24 -6.27 19.58
C ARG A 381 24.81 -6.47 19.05
N TYR A 382 23.84 -6.74 19.90
CA TYR A 382 22.45 -6.90 19.52
C TYR A 382 21.85 -5.55 19.11
N LEU A 383 22.04 -4.50 19.91
CA LEU A 383 21.56 -3.16 19.62
C LEU A 383 22.21 -2.57 18.35
N SER A 384 23.51 -2.83 18.13
CA SER A 384 24.26 -2.35 16.93
C SER A 384 23.79 -2.95 15.60
N ARG A 385 22.89 -3.93 15.60
CA ARG A 385 22.23 -4.42 14.38
C ARG A 385 21.36 -3.35 13.74
N ILE A 386 20.79 -2.45 14.55
CA ILE A 386 20.04 -1.30 14.09
C ILE A 386 21.01 -0.14 13.98
N SER A 387 21.14 0.42 12.78
CA SER A 387 22.07 1.55 12.58
C SER A 387 21.56 2.82 13.25
N GLY A 388 22.47 3.66 13.77
CA GLY A 388 22.14 4.96 14.33
C GLY A 388 21.29 5.81 13.38
N PRO A 389 21.65 5.94 12.08
CA PRO A 389 20.84 6.68 11.11
C PRO A 389 19.40 6.16 10.93
N LEU A 390 19.13 4.87 11.17
CA LEU A 390 17.76 4.33 11.15
C LEU A 390 17.00 4.66 12.45
N LEU A 391 17.66 4.53 13.61
CA LEU A 391 17.11 4.96 14.91
C LEU A 391 16.77 6.45 14.93
N ASP A 392 17.61 7.27 14.32
CA ASP A 392 17.35 8.70 14.17
C ASP A 392 16.04 9.00 13.42
N ARG A 393 15.49 8.06 12.64
CA ARG A 393 14.23 8.20 11.90
C ARG A 393 13.01 7.71 12.66
N ILE A 394 13.22 7.16 13.84
CA ILE A 394 12.15 6.75 14.76
C ILE A 394 11.93 7.88 15.75
N ASP A 395 10.72 8.41 15.80
CA ASP A 395 10.40 9.60 16.59
C ASP A 395 10.19 9.29 18.07
N LEU A 396 9.49 8.18 18.37
CA LEU A 396 9.17 7.74 19.72
C LEU A 396 9.81 6.37 20.01
N GLN A 397 10.50 6.29 21.12
CA GLN A 397 11.10 5.06 21.64
C GLN A 397 10.48 4.79 23.02
N VAL A 398 9.79 3.68 23.16
CA VAL A 398 8.96 3.40 24.35
C VAL A 398 9.31 2.06 24.95
N GLU A 399 9.61 2.07 26.25
CA GLU A 399 9.79 0.85 27.02
C GLU A 399 8.44 0.28 27.43
N VAL A 400 8.22 -1.00 27.12
CA VAL A 400 6.99 -1.74 27.44
C VAL A 400 7.29 -2.70 28.57
N VAL A 401 6.84 -2.36 29.78
CA VAL A 401 7.04 -3.16 30.98
C VAL A 401 5.92 -4.20 31.10
N PRO A 402 6.20 -5.45 31.51
CA PRO A 402 5.16 -6.44 31.76
C PRO A 402 4.16 -5.97 32.81
N VAL A 403 2.88 -6.17 32.56
CA VAL A 403 1.83 -5.89 33.55
C VAL A 403 1.72 -7.08 34.51
N PRO A 404 1.77 -6.88 35.83
CA PRO A 404 1.61 -7.96 36.79
C PRO A 404 0.28 -8.70 36.63
N VAL A 405 0.27 -10.03 36.76
CA VAL A 405 -0.94 -10.86 36.55
C VAL A 405 -2.10 -10.40 37.43
N LYS A 406 -1.81 -9.96 38.69
CA LYS A 406 -2.84 -9.42 39.59
C LYS A 406 -3.53 -8.17 39.04
N GLU A 407 -2.80 -7.33 38.33
CA GLU A 407 -3.36 -6.14 37.65
C GLU A 407 -4.15 -6.53 36.39
N LEU A 408 -3.70 -7.54 35.64
CA LEU A 408 -4.42 -8.04 34.45
C LEU A 408 -5.81 -8.59 34.80
N THR A 409 -5.95 -9.27 35.97
CA THR A 409 -7.22 -9.84 36.38
C THR A 409 -8.19 -8.82 36.96
N ASN A 410 -7.69 -7.80 37.65
CA ASN A 410 -8.50 -6.84 38.43
C ASN A 410 -8.57 -5.45 37.77
N ALA A 411 -7.79 -5.17 36.73
CA ALA A 411 -7.85 -3.87 36.05
C ALA A 411 -9.21 -3.67 35.35
N PRO A 412 -9.77 -2.48 35.45
CA PRO A 412 -10.91 -2.11 34.63
C PRO A 412 -10.56 -2.21 33.13
N GLU A 413 -11.57 -2.31 32.29
CA GLU A 413 -11.39 -2.19 30.84
C GLU A 413 -10.64 -0.90 30.50
N GLY A 414 -9.84 -0.96 29.46
CA GLY A 414 -9.12 0.20 28.96
C GLY A 414 -10.07 1.25 28.32
N GLU A 415 -9.51 2.38 27.96
CA GLU A 415 -10.24 3.40 27.23
C GLU A 415 -10.60 2.91 25.82
N PRO A 416 -11.89 3.07 25.37
CA PRO A 416 -12.30 2.69 24.02
C PRO A 416 -11.53 3.44 22.93
N SER A 417 -11.21 2.76 21.84
CA SER A 417 -10.52 3.33 20.67
C SER A 417 -11.23 4.57 20.11
N ALA A 418 -12.54 4.61 20.18
CA ALA A 418 -13.35 5.74 19.70
C ALA A 418 -12.99 7.07 20.40
N ASN A 419 -12.75 7.04 21.72
CA ASN A 419 -12.40 8.23 22.49
C ASN A 419 -10.98 8.72 22.13
N ILE A 420 -10.02 7.80 22.05
CA ILE A 420 -8.65 8.12 21.64
C ILE A 420 -8.65 8.68 20.22
N ARG A 421 -9.37 8.06 19.30
CA ARG A 421 -9.51 8.52 17.92
C ARG A 421 -10.12 9.93 17.83
N ALA A 422 -11.09 10.24 18.66
CA ALA A 422 -11.69 11.60 18.68
C ALA A 422 -10.63 12.68 19.02
N ARG A 423 -9.76 12.43 20.02
CA ARG A 423 -8.65 13.35 20.35
C ARG A 423 -7.62 13.42 19.23
N VAL A 424 -7.27 12.28 18.65
CA VAL A 424 -6.36 12.21 17.49
C VAL A 424 -6.90 13.00 16.30
N MET A 425 -8.19 12.89 16.01
CA MET A 425 -8.83 13.64 14.92
C MET A 425 -8.85 15.15 15.21
N ALA A 426 -9.12 15.57 16.46
CA ALA A 426 -9.07 16.98 16.83
C ALA A 426 -7.67 17.57 16.64
N ALA A 427 -6.61 16.83 17.02
CA ALA A 427 -5.22 17.23 16.79
C ALA A 427 -4.89 17.31 15.28
N ARG A 428 -5.38 16.38 14.49
CA ARG A 428 -5.20 16.36 13.01
C ARG A 428 -5.90 17.54 12.34
N GLU A 429 -7.05 17.94 12.82
CA GLU A 429 -7.76 19.11 12.28
C GLU A 429 -6.92 20.38 12.47
N ARG A 430 -6.35 20.61 13.67
CA ARG A 430 -5.42 21.72 13.92
C ARG A 430 -4.21 21.68 12.99
N GLN A 431 -3.67 20.49 12.69
CA GLN A 431 -2.57 20.33 11.75
C GLN A 431 -3.02 20.65 10.32
N ARG A 432 -4.21 20.22 9.91
CA ARG A 432 -4.79 20.52 8.59
C ARG A 432 -4.95 22.03 8.38
N GLU A 433 -5.45 22.74 9.38
CA GLU A 433 -5.55 24.20 9.35
C GLU A 433 -4.17 24.85 9.25
N ARG A 434 -3.19 24.40 10.06
CA ARG A 434 -1.80 24.90 10.05
C ARG A 434 -1.13 24.76 8.70
N PHE A 435 -1.36 23.66 8.00
CA PHE A 435 -0.72 23.34 6.72
C PHE A 435 -1.60 23.60 5.49
N ALA A 436 -2.73 24.30 5.64
CA ALA A 436 -3.66 24.59 4.54
C ALA A 436 -2.97 25.24 3.33
N ASN A 437 -1.90 26.04 3.56
CA ASN A 437 -1.12 26.70 2.53
C ASN A 437 0.25 26.05 2.25
N SER A 438 0.47 24.80 2.72
CA SER A 438 1.75 24.10 2.60
C SER A 438 1.58 22.84 1.74
N PRO A 439 1.71 22.90 0.40
CA PRO A 439 1.53 21.75 -0.47
C PRO A 439 2.43 20.58 -0.06
N GLY A 440 1.86 19.37 0.04
CA GLY A 440 2.59 18.14 0.36
C GLY A 440 2.93 17.93 1.84
N VAL A 441 2.55 18.86 2.73
CA VAL A 441 2.70 18.72 4.19
C VAL A 441 1.31 18.59 4.83
N HIS A 442 1.06 17.45 5.47
CA HIS A 442 -0.25 17.11 6.06
C HIS A 442 -0.22 16.98 7.58
N CYS A 443 0.97 16.96 8.19
CA CYS A 443 1.14 16.80 9.63
C CYS A 443 2.51 17.28 10.13
N ASN A 444 2.64 17.46 11.46
CA ASN A 444 3.85 17.99 12.07
C ASN A 444 5.10 17.14 11.80
N ALA A 445 4.97 15.80 11.69
CA ALA A 445 6.10 14.92 11.37
C ALA A 445 6.74 15.23 10.00
N GLN A 446 5.99 15.89 9.11
CA GLN A 446 6.42 16.23 7.75
C GLN A 446 7.05 17.61 7.63
N MET A 447 7.02 18.42 8.68
CA MET A 447 7.61 19.76 8.67
C MET A 447 9.08 19.73 8.27
N SER A 448 9.47 20.64 7.39
CA SER A 448 10.87 20.95 7.12
C SER A 448 11.49 21.73 8.28
N ALA A 449 12.82 21.81 8.33
CA ALA A 449 13.53 22.61 9.35
C ALA A 449 13.06 24.09 9.37
N ARG A 450 12.79 24.66 8.19
CA ARG A 450 12.25 26.03 8.08
C ARG A 450 10.86 26.15 8.69
N GLN A 451 9.96 25.22 8.36
CA GLN A 451 8.60 25.21 8.91
C GLN A 451 8.59 24.98 10.42
N LEU A 452 9.53 24.19 10.95
CA LEU A 452 9.71 24.04 12.40
C LEU A 452 10.00 25.38 13.09
N GLN A 453 10.92 26.16 12.52
CA GLN A 453 11.26 27.48 13.08
C GLN A 453 10.11 28.50 12.97
N GLU A 454 9.35 28.45 11.88
CA GLU A 454 8.24 29.39 11.62
C GLU A 454 6.96 29.04 12.39
N LEU A 455 6.65 27.74 12.56
CA LEU A 455 5.33 27.28 13.02
C LEU A 455 5.33 26.72 14.45
N VAL A 456 6.49 26.38 15.02
CA VAL A 456 6.58 25.85 16.39
C VAL A 456 7.00 26.96 17.35
N VAL A 457 6.01 27.57 17.99
CA VAL A 457 6.25 28.61 18.96
C VAL A 457 6.42 28.00 20.34
N LEU A 458 7.60 28.19 20.93
CA LEU A 458 7.92 27.78 22.30
C LEU A 458 7.64 28.94 23.28
N ASP A 459 7.19 28.62 24.50
CA ASP A 459 7.29 29.59 25.60
C ASP A 459 8.71 29.54 26.21
N GLU A 460 9.04 30.55 27.04
CA GLU A 460 10.38 30.69 27.64
C GLU A 460 10.78 29.46 28.46
N ALA A 461 9.87 28.92 29.25
CA ALA A 461 10.09 27.73 30.05
C ALA A 461 10.31 26.42 29.21
N ALA A 462 9.68 26.35 28.02
CA ALA A 462 9.91 25.27 27.06
C ALA A 462 11.29 25.38 26.39
N GLN A 463 11.72 26.61 26.09
CA GLN A 463 13.03 26.84 25.49
C GLN A 463 14.17 26.45 26.45
N ASP A 464 14.03 26.81 27.74
CA ASP A 464 14.98 26.44 28.79
C ASP A 464 15.03 24.91 28.99
N ALA A 465 13.84 24.28 29.03
CA ALA A 465 13.74 22.83 29.16
C ALA A 465 14.39 22.08 27.99
N LEU A 466 14.20 22.59 26.78
CA LEU A 466 14.79 22.01 25.57
C LEU A 466 16.31 22.16 25.57
N SER A 467 16.83 23.34 25.90
CA SER A 467 18.28 23.59 26.01
C SER A 467 18.93 22.67 27.03
N LEU A 468 18.30 22.54 28.21
CA LEU A 468 18.79 21.64 29.27
C LEU A 468 18.78 20.16 28.83
N ALA A 469 17.76 19.74 28.08
CA ALA A 469 17.68 18.36 27.56
C ALA A 469 18.77 18.08 26.51
N LEU A 470 19.04 19.05 25.61
CA LEU A 470 20.12 18.94 24.63
C LEU A 470 21.48 18.77 25.28
N ASP A 471 21.79 19.61 26.28
CA ASP A 471 23.07 19.57 27.00
C ASP A 471 23.26 18.27 27.78
N ARG A 472 22.21 17.83 28.51
CA ARG A 472 22.29 16.64 29.37
C ARG A 472 22.31 15.31 28.61
N LEU A 473 21.60 15.23 27.47
CA LEU A 473 21.43 14.00 26.71
C LEU A 473 22.36 13.92 25.50
N GLY A 474 23.10 15.00 25.19
CA GLY A 474 23.98 15.04 24.03
C GLY A 474 23.24 14.81 22.71
N LEU A 475 22.01 15.29 22.57
CA LEU A 475 21.15 15.03 21.42
C LEU A 475 21.72 15.66 20.14
N SER A 476 21.63 14.94 19.04
CA SER A 476 22.00 15.44 17.72
C SER A 476 21.03 16.53 17.22
N ALA A 477 21.42 17.32 16.23
CA ALA A 477 20.54 18.28 15.57
C ALA A 477 19.26 17.62 15.01
N ARG A 478 19.36 16.40 14.53
CA ARG A 478 18.18 15.61 14.06
C ARG A 478 17.26 15.24 15.22
N ALA A 479 17.81 14.83 16.35
CA ALA A 479 17.03 14.52 17.55
C ALA A 479 16.30 15.78 18.06
N TYR A 480 16.95 16.95 18.01
CA TYR A 480 16.34 18.25 18.31
C TYR A 480 15.07 18.50 17.47
N GLU A 481 15.17 18.39 16.14
CA GLU A 481 14.01 18.57 15.25
C GLU A 481 12.89 17.58 15.57
N ARG A 482 13.21 16.33 15.88
CA ARG A 482 12.24 15.30 16.25
C ARG A 482 11.53 15.62 17.56
N VAL A 483 12.25 16.02 18.58
CA VAL A 483 11.67 16.45 19.85
C VAL A 483 10.67 17.58 19.63
N LEU A 484 11.01 18.57 18.81
CA LEU A 484 10.11 19.67 18.47
C LEU A 484 8.84 19.22 17.74
N LYS A 485 8.97 18.32 16.75
CA LYS A 485 7.82 17.77 16.01
C LYS A 485 6.88 17.00 16.94
N VAL A 486 7.43 16.17 17.82
CA VAL A 486 6.66 15.41 18.80
C VAL A 486 6.01 16.34 19.84
N ALA A 487 6.76 17.30 20.39
CA ALA A 487 6.23 18.28 21.35
C ALA A 487 5.09 19.13 20.76
N ARG A 488 5.20 19.53 19.47
CA ARG A 488 4.10 20.23 18.78
C ARG A 488 2.87 19.33 18.66
N THR A 489 3.06 18.03 18.38
CA THR A 489 1.96 17.07 18.28
C THR A 489 1.28 16.85 19.64
N ILE A 490 2.05 16.77 20.72
CA ILE A 490 1.52 16.68 22.09
C ILE A 490 0.70 17.94 22.44
N ALA A 491 1.22 19.13 22.10
CA ALA A 491 0.51 20.38 22.30
C ALA A 491 -0.79 20.46 21.46
N ASP A 492 -0.81 19.91 20.24
CA ASP A 492 -2.03 19.83 19.43
C ASP A 492 -3.08 18.91 20.08
N LEU A 493 -2.67 17.77 20.66
CA LEU A 493 -3.55 16.86 21.41
C LEU A 493 -4.15 17.53 22.66
N GLU A 494 -3.40 18.39 23.32
CA GLU A 494 -3.84 19.16 24.49
C GLU A 494 -4.59 20.46 24.12
N GLY A 495 -4.69 20.77 22.83
CA GLY A 495 -5.36 21.98 22.37
C GLY A 495 -4.60 23.27 22.62
N SER A 496 -3.30 23.19 22.88
CA SER A 496 -2.44 24.34 23.15
C SER A 496 -1.87 24.96 21.87
N ASP A 497 -1.92 26.29 21.77
CA ASP A 497 -1.34 26.99 20.62
C ASP A 497 0.18 27.09 20.70
N LYS A 498 0.74 27.18 21.92
CA LYS A 498 2.18 27.20 22.17
C LYS A 498 2.67 25.88 22.73
N VAL A 499 3.90 25.52 22.41
CA VAL A 499 4.58 24.40 23.04
C VAL A 499 5.10 24.85 24.40
N GLN A 500 4.64 24.18 25.44
CA GLN A 500 4.98 24.45 26.84
C GLN A 500 6.03 23.46 27.35
N ARG A 501 6.62 23.76 28.52
CA ARG A 501 7.63 22.92 29.18
C ARG A 501 7.21 21.45 29.32
N GLN A 502 5.95 21.19 29.67
CA GLN A 502 5.44 19.81 29.83
C GLN A 502 5.49 19.02 28.51
N HIS A 503 5.17 19.67 27.37
CA HIS A 503 5.20 19.03 26.07
C HIS A 503 6.63 18.65 25.66
N ILE A 504 7.62 19.51 25.98
CA ILE A 504 9.05 19.20 25.77
C ILE A 504 9.49 18.04 26.66
N ALA A 505 9.11 18.06 27.96
CA ALA A 505 9.48 16.99 28.89
C ALA A 505 8.92 15.62 28.44
N GLU A 506 7.65 15.58 28.01
CA GLU A 506 7.05 14.38 27.47
C GLU A 506 7.77 13.92 26.19
N ALA A 507 8.01 14.82 25.22
CA ALA A 507 8.68 14.50 23.97
C ALA A 507 10.11 13.97 24.18
N VAL A 508 10.86 14.56 25.12
CA VAL A 508 12.21 14.10 25.47
C VAL A 508 12.18 12.72 26.12
N SER A 509 11.15 12.38 26.91
CA SER A 509 11.02 11.08 27.54
C SER A 509 10.93 9.94 26.51
N TYR A 510 10.51 10.21 25.30
CA TYR A 510 10.45 9.25 24.18
C TYR A 510 11.80 9.05 23.46
N ARG A 511 12.90 9.64 23.94
CA ARG A 511 14.25 9.52 23.34
C ARG A 511 15.24 8.79 24.26
N ASN A 512 14.76 7.90 25.12
CA ASN A 512 15.58 7.21 26.12
C ASN A 512 16.65 6.29 25.54
N LEU A 513 16.48 5.74 24.34
CA LEU A 513 17.46 4.87 23.68
C LEU A 513 18.62 5.62 23.03
N ASP A 514 18.53 6.95 22.88
CA ASP A 514 19.61 7.79 22.34
C ASP A 514 20.75 7.98 23.37
N ARG A 515 20.57 7.49 24.62
CA ARG A 515 21.58 7.59 25.66
C ARG A 515 22.73 6.63 25.37
N SER A 516 23.96 7.13 25.44
CA SER A 516 25.19 6.34 25.33
C SER A 516 25.30 5.24 26.40
N SER A 517 24.47 5.27 27.44
CA SER A 517 24.42 4.33 28.57
C SER A 517 23.50 3.12 28.34
N TRP A 518 22.81 2.98 27.22
CA TRP A 518 22.01 1.79 26.96
C TRP A 518 22.92 0.57 26.74
N GLY A 519 22.85 -0.40 27.66
CA GLY A 519 23.67 -1.61 27.60
C GLY A 519 25.09 -1.48 28.16
N THR A 520 25.42 -0.40 28.92
CA THR A 520 26.67 -0.24 29.67
C THR A 520 26.48 -0.60 31.12
#